data_b0aecde1bf78d2bca37bc8ffbcc7106a
#
_entry.id   b0aecde1bf78d2bca37bc8ffbcc7106a
#
_cell.length_a   1.000
_cell.length_b   1.000
_cell.length_c   1.000
_cell.angle_alpha   90.00
_cell.angle_beta   90.00
_cell.angle_gamma   90.00
#
_symmetry.space_group_name_H-M   'P 1'
#
loop_
_entity.id
_entity.type
_entity.pdbx_description
1 polymer ?
#
loop_
_entity_poly.entity_id
_entity_poly.type
_entity_poly.pdbx_seq_one_letter_code
_entity_poly.pdbx_strand_id
1 'polypeptide(L)'
;IGEKENWEKFALWDQTTRVPLFIHAPGVSKDGVKTRHPVTLTDLYPTLCDLAGLPVPEQCDGKSLVPQLKNPDKKKKSLSLTSFQFWGDSAPSHAVSDHRYRLIHYPDGFEELYDLQSDPHEFHNLSEDPNFSKIKKRLSLGIPAKAAAIVVIPRNSPYNLIRHSK
;
A
#
# COMPACT_ATOMS: atom_id res chain seq x y z
N ILE A 1 -0.05 -18.92 -5.32
CA ILE A 1 1.25 -19.08 -6.03
C ILE A 1 0.92 -19.58 -7.43
N GLY A 2 1.37 -18.87 -8.47
CA GLY A 2 1.09 -19.21 -9.86
C GLY A 2 -0.11 -18.48 -10.48
N GLU A 3 -0.86 -17.72 -9.70
CA GLU A 3 -1.90 -16.84 -10.23
C GLU A 3 -1.27 -15.81 -11.16
N LYS A 4 -1.93 -15.54 -12.28
CA LYS A 4 -1.45 -14.61 -13.32
C LYS A 4 -0.03 -14.94 -13.81
N GLU A 5 0.32 -16.24 -13.83
CA GLU A 5 1.63 -16.74 -14.25
C GLU A 5 2.82 -16.18 -13.44
N ASN A 6 2.53 -15.61 -12.26
CA ASN A 6 3.54 -15.06 -11.37
C ASN A 6 3.81 -16.02 -10.21
N TRP A 7 5.05 -16.49 -10.10
CA TRP A 7 5.50 -17.44 -9.07
C TRP A 7 6.22 -16.75 -7.91
N GLU A 8 6.48 -15.45 -8.03
CA GLU A 8 7.22 -14.68 -7.05
C GLU A 8 6.34 -13.59 -6.41
N LYS A 9 6.90 -12.94 -5.38
CA LYS A 9 6.25 -11.88 -4.61
C LYS A 9 6.45 -10.47 -5.17
N PHE A 10 7.18 -10.32 -6.27
CA PHE A 10 7.46 -9.03 -6.89
C PHE A 10 6.31 -8.62 -7.80
N ALA A 11 5.18 -8.28 -7.20
CA ALA A 11 3.98 -7.79 -7.90
C ALA A 11 3.25 -6.78 -7.03
N LEU A 12 2.35 -6.00 -7.66
CA LEU A 12 1.57 -4.98 -6.98
C LEU A 12 0.09 -5.36 -6.78
N TRP A 13 -0.28 -6.60 -7.05
CA TRP A 13 -1.62 -7.12 -6.80
C TRP A 13 -1.91 -7.28 -5.30
N ASP A 14 -3.18 -7.28 -4.93
CA ASP A 14 -3.61 -7.35 -3.53
C ASP A 14 -3.02 -8.56 -2.79
N GLN A 15 -2.96 -9.72 -3.44
CA GLN A 15 -2.44 -10.95 -2.82
C GLN A 15 -0.95 -10.87 -2.44
N THR A 16 -0.16 -10.04 -3.10
CA THR A 16 1.27 -9.88 -2.80
C THR A 16 1.55 -8.74 -1.82
N THR A 17 0.63 -7.78 -1.72
CA THR A 17 0.82 -6.57 -0.92
C THR A 17 -0.01 -6.54 0.35
N ARG A 18 -1.10 -7.32 0.41
CA ARG A 18 -1.95 -7.42 1.58
C ARG A 18 -1.36 -8.39 2.60
N VAL A 19 -1.01 -7.86 3.76
CA VAL A 19 -0.54 -8.64 4.91
C VAL A 19 -1.53 -8.53 6.07
N PRO A 20 -1.69 -9.58 6.89
CA PRO A 20 -2.49 -9.51 8.10
C PRO A 20 -1.93 -8.46 9.08
N LEU A 21 -2.79 -7.60 9.60
CA LEU A 21 -2.45 -6.67 10.67
C LEU A 21 -3.42 -6.87 11.83
N PHE A 22 -2.87 -7.17 13.00
CA PHE A 22 -3.61 -7.32 14.25
C PHE A 22 -3.06 -6.32 15.27
N ILE A 23 -3.95 -5.55 15.88
CA ILE A 23 -3.58 -4.61 16.93
C ILE A 23 -4.49 -4.88 18.13
N HIS A 24 -3.87 -5.19 19.28
CA HIS A 24 -4.54 -5.24 20.58
C HIS A 24 -3.98 -4.13 21.43
N ALA A 25 -4.84 -3.16 21.79
CA ALA A 25 -4.53 -2.01 22.64
C ALA A 25 -5.58 -1.92 23.73
N PRO A 26 -5.28 -2.45 24.94
CA PRO A 26 -6.24 -2.46 26.07
C PRO A 26 -6.80 -1.07 26.36
N GLY A 27 -8.12 -0.97 26.51
CA GLY A 27 -8.83 0.30 26.74
C GLY A 27 -8.98 1.20 25.48
N VAL A 28 -8.39 0.82 24.35
CA VAL A 28 -8.47 1.59 23.10
C VAL A 28 -9.13 0.78 22.00
N SER A 29 -8.63 -0.44 21.73
CA SER A 29 -9.21 -1.32 20.69
C SER A 29 -10.42 -2.07 21.22
N LYS A 30 -11.37 -2.38 20.32
CA LYS A 30 -12.47 -3.30 20.59
C LYS A 30 -12.04 -4.71 20.23
N ASP A 31 -12.36 -5.69 21.07
CA ASP A 31 -12.02 -7.09 20.84
C ASP A 31 -12.86 -7.71 19.71
N GLY A 32 -12.23 -8.57 18.91
CA GLY A 32 -12.88 -9.36 17.86
C GLY A 32 -13.40 -8.58 16.68
N VAL A 33 -13.11 -7.29 16.57
CA VAL A 33 -13.59 -6.43 15.47
C VAL A 33 -12.63 -6.46 14.29
N LYS A 34 -13.19 -6.49 13.07
CA LYS A 34 -12.45 -6.42 11.81
C LYS A 34 -12.85 -5.17 11.05
N THR A 35 -11.91 -4.55 10.37
CA THR A 35 -12.16 -3.46 9.42
C THR A 35 -11.59 -3.81 8.05
N ARG A 36 -12.25 -3.31 6.98
CA ARG A 36 -11.77 -3.40 5.60
C ARG A 36 -11.14 -2.10 5.11
N HIS A 37 -10.98 -1.12 5.99
CA HIS A 37 -10.30 0.12 5.60
C HIS A 37 -8.84 -0.16 5.32
N PRO A 38 -8.32 0.26 4.16
CA PRO A 38 -6.92 0.08 3.84
C PRO A 38 -6.05 0.88 4.79
N VAL A 39 -4.95 0.26 5.20
CA VAL A 39 -3.91 0.82 6.04
C VAL A 39 -2.56 0.51 5.43
N THR A 40 -1.53 1.27 5.77
CA THR A 40 -0.16 1.05 5.31
C THR A 40 0.76 0.73 6.47
N LEU A 41 1.90 0.09 6.20
CA LEU A 41 2.90 -0.16 7.24
C LEU A 41 3.47 1.13 7.82
N THR A 42 3.45 2.23 7.06
CA THR A 42 3.85 3.56 7.52
C THR A 42 2.95 4.10 8.63
N ASP A 43 1.71 3.60 8.74
CA ASP A 43 0.77 3.99 9.79
C ASP A 43 1.13 3.41 11.18
N LEU A 44 2.00 2.37 11.22
CA LEU A 44 2.33 1.69 12.47
C LEU A 44 3.07 2.60 13.46
N TYR A 45 4.13 3.27 13.01
CA TYR A 45 4.93 4.12 13.87
C TYR A 45 4.12 5.28 14.48
N PRO A 46 3.36 6.09 13.71
CA PRO A 46 2.47 7.09 14.28
C PRO A 46 1.44 6.51 15.24
N THR A 47 0.95 5.28 14.98
CA THR A 47 -0.01 4.61 15.88
C THR A 47 0.63 4.27 17.22
N LEU A 48 1.86 3.76 17.22
CA LEU A 48 2.60 3.46 18.46
C LEU A 48 2.90 4.72 19.26
N CYS A 49 3.29 5.82 18.60
CA CYS A 49 3.47 7.10 19.27
C CYS A 49 2.18 7.58 19.95
N ASP A 50 1.07 7.55 19.22
CA ASP A 50 -0.23 7.99 19.72
C ASP A 50 -0.72 7.12 20.90
N LEU A 51 -0.56 5.80 20.81
CA LEU A 51 -0.88 4.88 21.91
C LEU A 51 -0.01 5.09 23.14
N ALA A 52 1.24 5.50 22.96
CA ALA A 52 2.17 5.81 24.04
C ALA A 52 2.03 7.24 24.58
N GLY A 53 1.14 8.06 24.03
CA GLY A 53 1.01 9.48 24.40
C GLY A 53 2.21 10.35 24.00
N LEU A 54 2.97 9.90 22.98
CA LEU A 54 4.13 10.60 22.45
C LEU A 54 3.75 11.43 21.21
N PRO A 55 4.43 12.56 20.96
CA PRO A 55 4.22 13.30 19.72
C PRO A 55 4.64 12.48 18.51
N VAL A 56 3.83 12.51 17.47
CA VAL A 56 4.18 11.91 16.18
C VAL A 56 5.17 12.82 15.46
N PRO A 57 6.37 12.34 15.08
CA PRO A 57 7.34 13.15 14.35
C PRO A 57 6.81 13.66 12.99
N GLU A 58 7.15 14.90 12.63
CA GLU A 58 6.67 15.56 11.40
C GLU A 58 7.07 14.83 10.11
N GLN A 59 8.17 14.10 10.12
CA GLN A 59 8.65 13.31 8.96
C GLN A 59 7.82 12.04 8.69
N CYS A 60 6.80 11.75 9.49
CA CYS A 60 5.96 10.57 9.29
C CYS A 60 4.89 10.85 8.23
N ASP A 61 4.95 10.14 7.10
CA ASP A 61 3.90 10.18 6.08
C ASP A 61 2.63 9.43 6.52
N GLY A 62 2.77 8.41 7.36
CA GLY A 62 1.67 7.61 7.88
C GLY A 62 0.81 8.36 8.91
N LYS A 63 -0.33 7.79 9.22
CA LYS A 63 -1.31 8.37 10.17
C LYS A 63 -1.66 7.36 11.24
N SER A 64 -1.86 7.87 12.49
CA SER A 64 -2.31 7.00 13.59
C SER A 64 -3.62 6.28 13.27
N LEU A 65 -3.65 4.99 13.57
CA LEU A 65 -4.82 4.11 13.45
C LEU A 65 -5.69 4.13 14.73
N VAL A 66 -5.30 4.86 15.78
CA VAL A 66 -6.05 4.95 17.04
C VAL A 66 -7.52 5.36 16.83
N PRO A 67 -7.86 6.31 15.93
CA PRO A 67 -9.26 6.62 15.65
C PRO A 67 -10.06 5.45 15.08
N GLN A 68 -9.41 4.56 14.31
CA GLN A 68 -10.03 3.35 13.77
C GLN A 68 -10.14 2.23 14.80
N LEU A 69 -9.15 2.10 15.70
CA LEU A 69 -9.20 1.16 16.82
C LEU A 69 -10.37 1.49 17.75
N LYS A 70 -10.62 2.78 18.02
CA LYS A 70 -11.76 3.25 18.83
C LYS A 70 -13.10 3.09 18.10
N ASN A 71 -13.12 3.32 16.80
CA ASN A 71 -14.35 3.24 15.98
C ASN A 71 -14.07 2.59 14.62
N PRO A 72 -14.03 1.25 14.55
CA PRO A 72 -13.72 0.50 13.33
C PRO A 72 -14.69 0.75 12.16
N ASP A 73 -15.95 1.10 12.45
CA ASP A 73 -17.00 1.33 11.44
C ASP A 73 -16.97 2.74 10.86
N LYS A 74 -16.16 3.64 11.46
CA LYS A 74 -16.05 5.00 10.97
C LYS A 74 -15.48 5.01 9.55
N LYS A 75 -16.30 5.39 8.58
CA LYS A 75 -15.87 5.52 7.18
C LYS A 75 -14.68 6.45 7.08
N LYS A 76 -13.53 5.92 6.67
CA LYS A 76 -12.32 6.67 6.39
C LYS A 76 -12.12 6.74 4.88
N LYS A 77 -11.97 7.93 4.33
CA LYS A 77 -11.53 8.14 2.95
C LYS A 77 -10.00 7.99 2.89
N SER A 78 -9.48 6.82 3.29
CA SER A 78 -8.05 6.56 3.20
C SER A 78 -7.75 5.76 1.93
N LEU A 79 -6.66 6.12 1.31
CA LEU A 79 -6.01 5.33 0.28
C LEU A 79 -4.77 4.70 0.89
N SER A 80 -4.51 3.45 0.57
CA SER A 80 -3.21 2.82 0.84
C SER A 80 -2.36 2.90 -0.41
N LEU A 81 -1.08 3.15 -0.23
CA LEU A 81 -0.09 3.20 -1.31
C LEU A 81 0.95 2.10 -1.08
N THR A 82 1.23 1.36 -2.14
CA THR A 82 2.40 0.49 -2.25
C THR A 82 3.19 0.91 -3.47
N SER A 83 4.50 1.13 -3.30
CA SER A 83 5.39 1.48 -4.40
C SER A 83 6.48 0.44 -4.50
N PHE A 84 6.77 0.03 -5.72
CA PHE A 84 7.83 -0.92 -6.01
C PHE A 84 8.50 -0.58 -7.35
N GLN A 85 9.82 -0.57 -7.36
CA GLN A 85 10.58 -0.39 -8.60
C GLN A 85 11.10 -1.75 -9.07
N PHE A 86 10.57 -2.21 -10.21
CA PHE A 86 11.07 -3.42 -10.84
C PHE A 86 12.45 -3.20 -11.42
N TRP A 87 13.18 -4.27 -11.59
CA TRP A 87 14.56 -4.20 -12.08
C TRP A 87 14.57 -3.71 -13.53
N GLY A 88 15.27 -2.61 -13.77
CA GLY A 88 15.37 -2.00 -15.12
C GLY A 88 14.39 -0.86 -15.37
N ASP A 89 13.41 -0.65 -14.49
CA ASP A 89 12.46 0.45 -14.64
C ASP A 89 13.10 1.81 -14.35
N SER A 90 12.68 2.81 -15.10
CA SER A 90 13.12 4.20 -14.93
C SER A 90 12.52 4.89 -13.69
N ALA A 91 11.38 4.38 -13.19
CA ALA A 91 10.63 4.90 -12.06
C ALA A 91 9.87 3.75 -11.35
N PRO A 92 9.42 3.95 -10.12
CA PRO A 92 8.61 2.95 -9.43
C PRO A 92 7.21 2.85 -10.03
N SER A 93 6.67 1.64 -9.98
CA SER A 93 5.25 1.35 -10.14
C SER A 93 4.52 1.59 -8.83
N HIS A 94 3.26 1.96 -8.90
CA HIS A 94 2.44 2.31 -7.73
C HIS A 94 1.13 1.56 -7.73
N ALA A 95 0.75 0.98 -6.60
CA ALA A 95 -0.60 0.48 -6.37
C ALA A 95 -1.30 1.32 -5.31
N VAL A 96 -2.48 1.82 -5.65
CA VAL A 96 -3.33 2.60 -4.76
C VAL A 96 -4.64 1.86 -4.55
N SER A 97 -4.99 1.61 -3.30
CA SER A 97 -6.24 0.93 -2.96
C SER A 97 -7.11 1.77 -2.02
N ASP A 98 -8.41 1.69 -2.22
CA ASP A 98 -9.39 2.00 -1.19
C ASP A 98 -9.99 0.69 -0.63
N HIS A 99 -11.14 0.75 0.04
CA HIS A 99 -11.81 -0.41 0.62
C HIS A 99 -12.40 -1.39 -0.42
N ARG A 100 -12.45 -1.01 -1.70
CA ARG A 100 -13.07 -1.80 -2.78
C ARG A 100 -12.24 -1.88 -4.04
N TYR A 101 -11.62 -0.78 -4.46
CA TYR A 101 -10.93 -0.67 -5.74
C TYR A 101 -9.44 -0.57 -5.56
N ARG A 102 -8.69 -1.13 -6.52
CA ARG A 102 -7.24 -1.06 -6.61
C ARG A 102 -6.83 -0.59 -8.00
N LEU A 103 -6.04 0.46 -8.05
CA LEU A 103 -5.37 0.97 -9.24
C LEU A 103 -3.90 0.64 -9.16
N ILE A 104 -3.34 0.06 -10.21
CA ILE A 104 -1.90 -0.11 -10.39
C ILE A 104 -1.49 0.76 -11.57
N HIS A 105 -0.46 1.56 -11.39
CA HIS A 105 0.12 2.44 -12.41
C HIS A 105 1.59 2.09 -12.61
N TYR A 106 1.98 1.86 -13.87
CA TYR A 106 3.33 1.51 -14.28
C TYR A 106 4.05 2.69 -14.92
N PRO A 107 5.41 2.71 -14.94
CA PRO A 107 6.19 3.84 -15.46
C PRO A 107 6.01 4.10 -16.96
N ASP A 108 5.62 3.10 -17.72
CA ASP A 108 5.31 3.19 -19.16
C ASP A 108 3.92 3.77 -19.46
N GLY A 109 3.14 4.07 -18.40
CA GLY A 109 1.78 4.57 -18.48
C GLY A 109 0.71 3.49 -18.58
N PHE A 110 1.09 2.21 -18.57
CA PHE A 110 0.11 1.12 -18.44
C PHE A 110 -0.57 1.17 -17.08
N GLU A 111 -1.86 0.84 -17.05
CA GLU A 111 -2.65 0.85 -15.82
C GLU A 111 -3.51 -0.41 -15.70
N GLU A 112 -3.69 -0.84 -14.48
CA GLU A 112 -4.67 -1.88 -14.13
C GLU A 112 -5.63 -1.32 -13.08
N LEU A 113 -6.92 -1.58 -13.23
CA LEU A 113 -7.94 -1.22 -12.26
C LEU A 113 -8.79 -2.44 -11.94
N TYR A 114 -8.98 -2.71 -10.65
CA TYR A 114 -9.73 -3.87 -10.19
C TYR A 114 -10.78 -3.51 -9.15
N ASP A 115 -11.92 -4.20 -9.19
CA ASP A 115 -12.95 -4.18 -8.16
C ASP A 115 -12.77 -5.41 -7.25
N LEU A 116 -12.05 -5.27 -6.16
CA LEU A 116 -11.71 -6.35 -5.23
C LEU A 116 -12.93 -7.00 -4.55
N GLN A 117 -14.12 -6.41 -4.69
CA GLN A 117 -15.35 -6.98 -4.17
C GLN A 117 -15.94 -8.01 -5.13
N SER A 118 -15.95 -7.74 -6.43
CA SER A 118 -16.47 -8.63 -7.46
C SER A 118 -15.40 -9.52 -8.08
N ASP A 119 -14.14 -9.07 -8.07
CA ASP A 119 -12.97 -9.77 -8.61
C ASP A 119 -11.80 -9.76 -7.59
N PRO A 120 -11.88 -10.57 -6.52
CA PRO A 120 -10.85 -10.60 -5.47
C PRO A 120 -9.52 -11.17 -5.94
N HIS A 121 -9.47 -11.77 -7.12
CA HIS A 121 -8.25 -12.31 -7.74
C HIS A 121 -7.67 -11.41 -8.82
N GLU A 122 -8.28 -10.26 -9.09
CA GLU A 122 -7.78 -9.24 -10.00
C GLU A 122 -7.57 -9.76 -11.44
N PHE A 123 -8.49 -10.63 -11.94
CA PHE A 123 -8.39 -11.20 -13.30
C PHE A 123 -8.94 -10.28 -14.40
N HIS A 124 -9.83 -9.33 -14.05
CA HIS A 124 -10.52 -8.48 -15.02
C HIS A 124 -10.08 -7.03 -14.87
N ASN A 125 -9.16 -6.60 -15.75
CA ASN A 125 -8.71 -5.22 -15.77
C ASN A 125 -9.81 -4.27 -16.28
N LEU A 126 -10.22 -3.30 -15.47
CA LEU A 126 -11.27 -2.31 -15.75
C LEU A 126 -10.69 -0.94 -16.14
N SER A 127 -9.38 -0.81 -16.33
CA SER A 127 -8.72 0.48 -16.54
C SER A 127 -9.18 1.21 -17.80
N GLU A 128 -9.60 0.46 -18.83
CA GLU A 128 -10.05 0.99 -20.11
C GLU A 128 -11.59 1.13 -20.19
N ASP A 129 -12.34 0.66 -19.18
CA ASP A 129 -13.80 0.82 -19.16
C ASP A 129 -14.19 2.24 -18.74
N PRO A 130 -14.90 3.01 -19.63
CA PRO A 130 -15.32 4.39 -19.35
C PRO A 130 -16.17 4.53 -18.08
N ASN A 131 -16.92 3.49 -17.70
CA ASN A 131 -17.78 3.50 -16.52
C ASN A 131 -16.97 3.68 -15.22
N PHE A 132 -15.68 3.27 -15.22
CA PHE A 132 -14.78 3.34 -14.08
C PHE A 132 -13.85 4.56 -14.10
N SER A 133 -13.94 5.44 -15.10
CA SER A 133 -13.05 6.60 -15.27
C SER A 133 -12.99 7.51 -14.03
N LYS A 134 -14.13 7.74 -13.37
CA LYS A 134 -14.20 8.55 -12.14
C LYS A 134 -13.49 7.87 -10.96
N ILE A 135 -13.56 6.54 -10.88
CA ILE A 135 -12.91 5.75 -9.84
C ILE A 135 -11.40 5.78 -10.08
N LYS A 136 -10.95 5.52 -11.31
CA LYS A 136 -9.56 5.61 -11.73
C LYS A 136 -8.96 6.97 -11.39
N LYS A 137 -9.61 8.06 -11.79
CA LYS A 137 -9.18 9.44 -11.48
C LYS A 137 -9.08 9.70 -9.97
N ARG A 138 -10.00 9.18 -9.17
CA ARG A 138 -9.98 9.35 -7.72
C ARG A 138 -8.80 8.60 -7.08
N LEU A 139 -8.52 7.38 -7.52
CA LEU A 139 -7.41 6.58 -7.00
C LEU A 139 -6.06 7.15 -7.43
N SER A 140 -5.95 7.68 -8.65
CA SER A 140 -4.71 8.30 -9.14
C SER A 140 -4.24 9.50 -8.30
N LEU A 141 -5.14 10.14 -7.53
CA LEU A 141 -4.76 11.17 -6.57
C LEU A 141 -3.88 10.64 -5.41
N GLY A 142 -3.87 9.33 -5.19
CA GLY A 142 -2.98 8.68 -4.22
C GLY A 142 -1.58 8.35 -4.76
N ILE A 143 -1.34 8.55 -6.05
CA ILE A 143 -0.04 8.33 -6.68
C ILE A 143 0.84 9.55 -6.41
N PRO A 144 2.08 9.39 -5.89
CA PRO A 144 2.99 10.50 -5.67
C PRO A 144 3.34 11.22 -6.98
N ALA A 145 3.25 12.54 -6.98
CA ALA A 145 3.62 13.36 -8.16
C ALA A 145 5.13 13.30 -8.46
N LYS A 146 5.95 12.92 -7.47
CA LYS A 146 7.40 12.75 -7.61
C LYS A 146 7.81 11.48 -6.86
N ALA A 147 8.54 10.61 -7.54
CA ALA A 147 9.26 9.52 -6.88
C ALA A 147 10.52 10.08 -6.19
N ALA A 148 10.92 9.45 -5.08
CA ALA A 148 12.22 9.71 -4.50
C ALA A 148 13.33 9.40 -5.52
N ALA A 149 14.41 10.18 -5.50
CA ALA A 149 15.55 9.90 -6.35
C ALA A 149 16.13 8.51 -6.03
N ILE A 150 16.54 7.79 -7.08
CA ILE A 150 17.22 6.50 -6.90
C ILE A 150 18.53 6.76 -6.18
N VAL A 151 18.67 6.18 -5.00
CA VAL A 151 19.95 6.19 -4.29
C VAL A 151 20.80 5.07 -4.87
N VAL A 152 21.75 5.44 -5.72
CA VAL A 152 22.77 4.51 -6.21
C VAL A 152 23.77 4.26 -5.06
N ILE A 153 23.69 3.09 -4.45
CA ILE A 153 24.67 2.67 -3.43
C ILE A 153 25.96 2.31 -4.16
N PRO A 154 27.08 3.01 -3.90
CA PRO A 154 28.38 2.69 -4.52
C PRO A 154 28.76 1.23 -4.26
N ARG A 155 29.42 0.57 -5.22
CA ARG A 155 29.81 -0.84 -5.11
C ARG A 155 30.68 -1.15 -3.87
N ASN A 156 31.45 -0.18 -3.40
CA ASN A 156 32.30 -0.25 -2.21
C ASN A 156 31.60 0.17 -0.91
N SER A 157 30.30 0.42 -0.94
CA SER A 157 29.52 0.75 0.25
C SER A 157 29.49 -0.44 1.23
N PRO A 158 29.64 -0.22 2.54
CA PRO A 158 29.52 -1.27 3.55
C PRO A 158 28.14 -1.98 3.51
N TYR A 159 27.11 -1.33 2.99
CA TYR A 159 25.79 -1.95 2.76
C TYR A 159 25.79 -3.01 1.65
N ASN A 160 26.78 -3.06 0.76
CA ASN A 160 26.91 -4.10 -0.26
C ASN A 160 27.50 -5.40 0.30
N LEU A 161 28.19 -5.37 1.44
CA LEU A 161 28.78 -6.55 2.08
C LEU A 161 27.71 -7.53 2.59
N ILE A 162 26.50 -7.04 2.86
CA ILE A 162 25.36 -7.87 3.33
C ILE A 162 24.78 -8.73 2.18
N ARG A 163 25.01 -8.37 0.91
CA ARG A 163 24.47 -9.10 -0.25
C ARG A 163 25.33 -10.28 -0.73
N HIS A 164 26.57 -10.38 -0.30
CA HIS A 164 27.53 -11.37 -0.80
C HIS A 164 28.03 -12.38 0.24
N SER A 165 27.51 -12.33 1.48
CA SER A 165 27.72 -13.38 2.47
C SER A 165 26.69 -14.50 2.27
N LYS A 166 26.94 -15.35 1.31
CA LYS A 166 26.40 -16.71 1.24
C LYS A 166 27.52 -17.68 1.46
#